data_9ac3d36a80fd8a6d8ecfff1c57a5eba5
#
_entry.id   9ac3d36a80fd8a6d8ecfff1c57a5eba5
#
_cell.length_a   1.000
_cell.length_b   1.000
_cell.length_c   1.000
_cell.angle_alpha   90.00
_cell.angle_beta   90.00
_cell.angle_gamma   90.00
#
_symmetry.space_group_name_H-M   'P 1'
#
loop_
_entity.id
_entity.type
_entity.pdbx_description
1 polymer ?
#
loop_
_entity_poly.entity_id
_entity_poly.type
_entity_poly.pdbx_seq_one_letter_code
_entity_poly.pdbx_strand_id
1 'polypeptide(L)'
;MQIRYYKEYSRYLNRDMEFKVYGHRGKPVLFIPCQAGRFFDFENFHMDNVFRPYIDAGEIMVFSIDTIDNETWANKEGDPRQRIEQHERWFHYIVDEIVPQIHHLAGERNWCQMPIMPFGCSMGAMHAANLFFRRPDLFDSVLALSGVYDSFDSFGGYMDDLVYQNSPYHYLSGMPSDHPYIQMYNERKIILCVGQGAWEDVLKESTARLEGVLREKGIHAWVDFWGYDVA
;
A
#
# COMPACT_ATOMS: atom_id res chain seq x y z
N MET A 1 -9.58 22.89 -0.22
CA MET A 1 -9.64 21.41 -0.37
C MET A 1 -10.99 20.91 0.11
N GLN A 2 -11.69 20.10 -0.67
CA GLN A 2 -12.94 19.44 -0.27
C GLN A 2 -12.58 18.16 0.50
N ILE A 3 -13.25 17.91 1.64
CA ILE A 3 -13.08 16.69 2.45
C ILE A 3 -14.45 16.04 2.61
N ARG A 4 -14.54 14.73 2.38
CA ARG A 4 -15.75 13.93 2.55
C ARG A 4 -15.42 12.70 3.39
N TYR A 5 -16.31 12.37 4.32
CA TYR A 5 -16.21 11.19 5.17
C TYR A 5 -17.23 10.15 4.75
N TYR A 6 -16.82 8.90 4.79
CA TYR A 6 -17.65 7.75 4.48
C TYR A 6 -17.51 6.69 5.58
N LYS A 7 -18.61 6.02 5.84
CA LYS A 7 -18.69 4.85 6.71
C LYS A 7 -19.59 3.83 6.02
N GLU A 8 -19.03 2.73 5.59
CA GLU A 8 -19.71 1.74 4.77
C GLU A 8 -19.48 0.33 5.31
N TYR A 9 -20.52 -0.51 5.23
CA TYR A 9 -20.43 -1.88 5.68
C TYR A 9 -19.64 -2.72 4.70
N SER A 10 -18.56 -3.37 5.19
CA SER A 10 -17.79 -4.33 4.43
C SER A 10 -18.32 -5.75 4.62
N ARG A 11 -18.62 -6.41 3.52
CA ARG A 11 -19.03 -7.83 3.51
C ARG A 11 -17.87 -8.76 3.82
N TYR A 12 -16.65 -8.42 3.40
CA TYR A 12 -15.45 -9.20 3.67
C TYR A 12 -15.06 -9.18 5.14
N LEU A 13 -15.20 -8.01 5.79
CA LEU A 13 -14.80 -7.81 7.17
C LEU A 13 -15.97 -7.94 8.16
N ASN A 14 -17.20 -8.02 7.65
CA ASN A 14 -18.45 -8.14 8.44
C ASN A 14 -18.59 -7.04 9.50
N ARG A 15 -18.24 -5.79 9.10
CA ARG A 15 -18.31 -4.58 9.94
C ARG A 15 -18.31 -3.32 9.11
N ASP A 16 -18.66 -2.20 9.75
CA ASP A 16 -18.48 -0.89 9.16
C ASP A 16 -16.99 -0.55 9.06
N MET A 17 -16.57 -0.06 7.90
CA MET A 17 -15.24 0.47 7.64
C MET A 17 -15.35 1.96 7.28
N GLU A 18 -14.33 2.72 7.64
CA GLU A 18 -14.34 4.16 7.51
C GLU A 18 -13.24 4.63 6.55
N PHE A 19 -13.53 5.67 5.78
CA PHE A 19 -12.52 6.33 4.95
C PHE A 19 -12.85 7.80 4.71
N LYS A 20 -11.84 8.59 4.38
CA LYS A 20 -11.99 9.98 3.96
C LYS A 20 -11.50 10.17 2.53
N VAL A 21 -12.12 11.11 1.86
CA VAL A 21 -11.76 11.51 0.50
C VAL A 21 -11.40 12.99 0.50
N TYR A 22 -10.20 13.29 0.00
CA TYR A 22 -9.65 14.64 -0.11
C TYR A 22 -9.56 15.03 -1.58
N GLY A 23 -10.19 16.15 -1.91
CA GLY A 23 -10.23 16.65 -3.29
C GLY A 23 -11.55 16.39 -3.99
N HIS A 24 -11.58 16.77 -5.27
CA HIS A 24 -12.81 16.77 -6.05
C HIS A 24 -12.64 16.14 -7.45
N ARG A 25 -11.41 15.94 -7.90
CA ARG A 25 -11.05 15.32 -9.18
C ARG A 25 -9.55 14.98 -9.20
N GLY A 26 -9.09 14.35 -10.27
CA GLY A 26 -7.68 14.02 -10.52
C GLY A 26 -7.39 12.54 -10.36
N LYS A 27 -6.11 12.18 -10.43
CA LYS A 27 -5.66 10.80 -10.27
C LYS A 27 -5.98 10.28 -8.87
N PRO A 28 -6.65 9.13 -8.74
CA PRO A 28 -6.90 8.53 -7.44
C PRO A 28 -5.59 8.07 -6.76
N VAL A 29 -5.42 8.46 -5.51
CA VAL A 29 -4.34 8.03 -4.60
C VAL A 29 -4.98 7.31 -3.44
N LEU A 30 -4.66 6.03 -3.25
CA LEU A 30 -5.11 5.23 -2.13
C LEU A 30 -4.06 5.32 -1.02
N PHE A 31 -4.31 6.15 0.00
CA PHE A 31 -3.43 6.27 1.15
C PHE A 31 -3.74 5.20 2.19
N ILE A 32 -2.71 4.45 2.56
CA ILE A 32 -2.74 3.41 3.59
C ILE A 32 -1.87 3.88 4.75
N PRO A 33 -2.44 4.09 5.95
CA PRO A 33 -1.69 4.60 7.09
C PRO A 33 -0.63 3.62 7.61
N CYS A 34 0.21 4.07 8.52
CA CYS A 34 1.17 3.24 9.25
C CYS A 34 0.46 2.15 10.06
N GLN A 35 1.25 1.28 10.70
CA GLN A 35 0.74 0.18 11.54
C GLN A 35 -0.38 0.63 12.46
N ALA A 36 -1.50 -0.10 12.43
CA ALA A 36 -2.69 0.17 13.25
C ALA A 36 -3.31 1.57 13.03
N GLY A 37 -2.92 2.24 11.96
CA GLY A 37 -3.39 3.59 11.64
C GLY A 37 -4.84 3.61 11.16
N ARG A 38 -5.42 4.81 11.21
CA ARG A 38 -6.80 5.09 10.89
C ARG A 38 -6.90 6.03 9.69
N PHE A 39 -8.06 6.05 9.08
CA PHE A 39 -8.40 6.88 7.92
C PHE A 39 -8.13 8.38 8.10
N PHE A 40 -7.99 8.88 9.32
CA PHE A 40 -7.70 10.29 9.63
C PHE A 40 -6.20 10.57 9.82
N ASP A 41 -5.32 9.57 9.77
CA ASP A 41 -3.89 9.76 9.98
C ASP A 41 -3.21 10.54 8.85
N PHE A 42 -3.83 10.60 7.68
CA PHE A 42 -3.42 11.51 6.61
C PHE A 42 -3.39 12.98 7.08
N GLU A 43 -4.34 13.37 7.94
CA GLU A 43 -4.36 14.70 8.58
C GLU A 43 -3.41 14.76 9.77
N ASN A 44 -3.39 13.73 10.64
CA ASN A 44 -2.56 13.70 11.85
C ASN A 44 -1.07 13.84 11.55
N PHE A 45 -0.61 13.28 10.44
CA PHE A 45 0.78 13.41 9.96
C PHE A 45 0.98 14.59 9.00
N HIS A 46 0.02 15.51 8.92
CA HIS A 46 0.07 16.71 8.08
C HIS A 46 0.31 16.44 6.59
N MET A 47 0.00 15.22 6.12
CA MET A 47 0.10 14.88 4.70
C MET A 47 -0.90 15.67 3.85
N ASP A 48 -2.03 16.03 4.44
CA ASP A 48 -3.02 16.93 3.82
C ASP A 48 -2.41 18.29 3.42
N ASN A 49 -1.46 18.80 4.19
CA ASN A 49 -0.74 20.04 3.87
C ASN A 49 0.27 19.84 2.72
N VAL A 50 1.01 18.74 2.75
CA VAL A 50 1.99 18.40 1.70
C VAL A 50 1.29 18.18 0.35
N PHE A 51 0.17 17.48 0.35
CA PHE A 51 -0.58 17.14 -0.86
C PHE A 51 -1.55 18.24 -1.30
N ARG A 52 -1.83 19.23 -0.45
CA ARG A 52 -2.80 20.30 -0.71
C ARG A 52 -2.64 21.00 -2.07
N PRO A 53 -1.44 21.41 -2.51
CA PRO A 53 -1.30 22.07 -3.80
C PRO A 53 -1.82 21.22 -4.97
N TYR A 54 -1.53 19.92 -4.96
CA TYR A 54 -1.96 18.99 -6.01
C TYR A 54 -3.45 18.67 -5.92
N ILE A 55 -3.98 18.55 -4.69
CA ILE A 55 -5.42 18.30 -4.44
C ILE A 55 -6.25 19.50 -4.87
N ASP A 56 -5.83 20.71 -4.50
CA ASP A 56 -6.56 21.94 -4.84
C ASP A 56 -6.48 22.24 -6.34
N ALA A 57 -5.37 21.92 -7.00
CA ALA A 57 -5.23 21.97 -8.47
C ALA A 57 -6.12 20.90 -9.18
N GLY A 58 -6.61 19.90 -8.45
CA GLY A 58 -7.38 18.80 -9.03
C GLY A 58 -6.52 17.84 -9.85
N GLU A 59 -5.24 17.72 -9.52
CA GLU A 59 -4.31 16.76 -10.12
C GLU A 59 -4.45 15.38 -9.50
N ILE A 60 -4.73 15.34 -8.19
CA ILE A 60 -4.95 14.11 -7.42
C ILE A 60 -6.19 14.21 -6.54
N MET A 61 -6.72 13.03 -6.21
CA MET A 61 -7.82 12.83 -5.26
C MET A 61 -7.42 11.71 -4.30
N VAL A 62 -7.28 12.02 -3.01
CA VAL A 62 -6.75 11.06 -2.02
C VAL A 62 -7.89 10.36 -1.29
N PHE A 63 -7.78 9.05 -1.19
CA PHE A 63 -8.67 8.16 -0.44
C PHE A 63 -7.87 7.57 0.72
N SER A 64 -8.12 8.04 1.93
CA SER A 64 -7.45 7.58 3.13
C SER A 64 -8.34 6.58 3.88
N ILE A 65 -7.86 5.35 4.05
CA ILE A 65 -8.63 4.22 4.54
C ILE A 65 -8.16 3.73 5.91
N ASP A 66 -9.00 2.92 6.57
CA ASP A 66 -8.63 2.19 7.78
C ASP A 66 -7.80 0.94 7.48
N THR A 67 -6.89 0.59 8.41
CA THR A 67 -6.24 -0.73 8.46
C THR A 67 -6.86 -1.62 9.53
N ILE A 68 -6.51 -2.90 9.51
CA ILE A 68 -6.86 -3.88 10.55
C ILE A 68 -5.61 -4.58 11.10
N ASP A 69 -4.49 -3.89 11.10
CA ASP A 69 -3.19 -4.47 11.43
C ASP A 69 -3.14 -5.10 12.82
N ASN A 70 -3.87 -4.54 13.79
CA ASN A 70 -3.98 -5.10 15.14
C ASN A 70 -4.64 -6.50 15.20
N GLU A 71 -5.30 -6.92 14.12
CA GLU A 71 -5.88 -8.26 13.98
C GLU A 71 -5.01 -9.15 13.09
N THR A 72 -4.04 -8.57 12.37
CA THR A 72 -3.29 -9.22 11.31
C THR A 72 -1.78 -9.11 11.51
N TRP A 73 -1.11 -8.29 10.72
CA TRP A 73 0.37 -8.17 10.70
C TRP A 73 0.98 -7.73 12.03
N ALA A 74 0.30 -6.88 12.79
CA ALA A 74 0.79 -6.38 14.07
C ALA A 74 0.46 -7.29 15.27
N ASN A 75 -0.46 -8.25 15.12
CA ASN A 75 -0.84 -9.17 16.19
C ASN A 75 0.11 -10.37 16.29
N LYS A 76 1.34 -10.15 16.73
CA LYS A 76 2.39 -11.19 16.75
C LYS A 76 2.06 -12.40 17.65
N GLU A 77 1.15 -12.25 18.61
CA GLU A 77 0.76 -13.30 19.55
C GLU A 77 -0.42 -14.16 19.04
N GLY A 78 -1.12 -13.70 18.00
CA GLY A 78 -2.27 -14.41 17.43
C GLY A 78 -1.86 -15.61 16.58
N ASP A 79 -2.81 -16.55 16.37
CA ASP A 79 -2.61 -17.68 15.45
C ASP A 79 -2.24 -17.17 14.04
N PRO A 80 -1.10 -17.55 13.48
CA PRO A 80 -0.60 -16.98 12.24
C PRO A 80 -1.51 -17.25 11.03
N ARG A 81 -2.16 -18.43 11.00
CA ARG A 81 -3.10 -18.76 9.91
C ARG A 81 -4.35 -17.88 9.97
N GLN A 82 -4.94 -17.71 11.14
CA GLN A 82 -6.11 -16.84 11.31
C GLN A 82 -5.78 -15.38 10.97
N ARG A 83 -4.62 -14.91 11.37
CA ARG A 83 -4.14 -13.55 11.09
C ARG A 83 -4.02 -13.29 9.59
N ILE A 84 -3.42 -14.21 8.85
CA ILE A 84 -3.23 -14.02 7.42
C ILE A 84 -4.52 -14.22 6.63
N GLU A 85 -5.43 -15.10 7.07
CA GLU A 85 -6.78 -15.22 6.50
C GLU A 85 -7.58 -13.93 6.69
N GLN A 86 -7.47 -13.29 7.86
CA GLN A 86 -8.12 -12.01 8.12
C GLN A 86 -7.51 -10.88 7.27
N HIS A 87 -6.18 -10.91 7.06
CA HIS A 87 -5.53 -9.98 6.15
C HIS A 87 -6.00 -10.17 4.70
N GLU A 88 -6.17 -11.41 4.25
CA GLU A 88 -6.67 -11.68 2.90
C GLU A 88 -8.11 -11.16 2.71
N ARG A 89 -8.95 -11.21 3.75
CA ARG A 89 -10.28 -10.56 3.74
C ARG A 89 -10.15 -9.04 3.59
N TRP A 90 -9.18 -8.42 4.27
CA TRP A 90 -8.91 -6.98 4.12
C TRP A 90 -8.37 -6.64 2.72
N PHE A 91 -7.53 -7.49 2.15
CA PHE A 91 -7.08 -7.34 0.76
C PHE A 91 -8.28 -7.35 -0.21
N HIS A 92 -9.19 -8.29 -0.04
CA HIS A 92 -10.43 -8.35 -0.82
C HIS A 92 -11.36 -7.16 -0.56
N TYR A 93 -11.46 -6.68 0.67
CA TYR A 93 -12.16 -5.43 0.97
C TYR A 93 -11.60 -4.27 0.12
N ILE A 94 -10.28 -4.14 0.03
CA ILE A 94 -9.68 -3.09 -0.80
C ILE A 94 -10.00 -3.30 -2.29
N VAL A 95 -9.74 -4.49 -2.80
CA VAL A 95 -9.84 -4.78 -4.25
C VAL A 95 -11.29 -4.78 -4.74
N ASP A 96 -12.20 -5.36 -3.96
CA ASP A 96 -13.56 -5.66 -4.41
C ASP A 96 -14.62 -4.67 -3.88
N GLU A 97 -14.27 -3.82 -2.89
CA GLU A 97 -15.18 -2.82 -2.33
C GLU A 97 -14.61 -1.40 -2.47
N ILE A 98 -13.38 -1.13 -2.00
CA ILE A 98 -12.78 0.21 -2.05
C ILE A 98 -12.40 0.64 -3.47
N VAL A 99 -11.77 -0.22 -4.26
CA VAL A 99 -11.39 0.12 -5.65
C VAL A 99 -12.62 0.49 -6.50
N PRO A 100 -13.73 -0.27 -6.50
CA PRO A 100 -14.96 0.15 -7.16
C PRO A 100 -15.50 1.48 -6.63
N GLN A 101 -15.44 1.71 -5.33
CA GLN A 101 -15.89 2.97 -4.73
C GLN A 101 -15.00 4.15 -5.14
N ILE A 102 -13.68 3.95 -5.23
CA ILE A 102 -12.75 4.94 -5.78
C ILE A 102 -13.13 5.28 -7.22
N HIS A 103 -13.35 4.27 -8.06
CA HIS A 103 -13.74 4.50 -9.45
C HIS A 103 -15.08 5.21 -9.57
N HIS A 104 -16.06 4.88 -8.74
CA HIS A 104 -17.34 5.57 -8.69
C HIS A 104 -17.17 7.05 -8.33
N LEU A 105 -16.52 7.34 -7.22
CA LEU A 105 -16.36 8.71 -6.70
C LEU A 105 -15.42 9.57 -7.55
N ALA A 106 -14.39 9.00 -8.14
CA ALA A 106 -13.47 9.68 -9.04
C ALA A 106 -14.04 9.74 -10.49
N GLY A 107 -14.69 8.67 -10.94
CA GLY A 107 -15.25 8.55 -12.29
C GLY A 107 -16.37 9.49 -12.58
N GLU A 108 -17.21 9.84 -11.60
CA GLU A 108 -18.24 10.88 -11.71
C GLU A 108 -17.69 12.22 -12.20
N ARG A 109 -16.40 12.47 -11.99
CA ARG A 109 -15.70 13.72 -12.30
C ARG A 109 -14.66 13.63 -13.41
N ASN A 110 -14.16 12.43 -13.69
CA ASN A 110 -13.04 12.22 -14.63
C ASN A 110 -13.45 11.48 -15.92
N TRP A 111 -14.69 11.03 -16.05
CA TRP A 111 -15.24 10.38 -17.25
C TRP A 111 -14.59 9.05 -17.66
N CYS A 112 -13.65 8.51 -16.87
CA CYS A 112 -13.01 7.24 -17.13
C CYS A 112 -12.54 6.58 -15.82
N GLN A 113 -12.37 5.26 -15.84
CA GLN A 113 -11.71 4.54 -14.78
C GLN A 113 -10.21 4.85 -14.85
N MET A 114 -9.72 5.67 -13.94
CA MET A 114 -8.30 5.98 -13.84
C MET A 114 -7.60 4.93 -12.99
N PRO A 115 -6.41 4.44 -13.39
CA PRO A 115 -5.61 3.61 -12.52
C PRO A 115 -5.26 4.32 -11.21
N ILE A 116 -5.15 3.55 -10.14
CA ILE A 116 -4.97 4.04 -8.78
C ILE A 116 -3.48 3.97 -8.41
N MET A 117 -3.01 4.94 -7.63
CA MET A 117 -1.69 4.90 -7.00
C MET A 117 -1.84 4.57 -5.51
N PRO A 118 -1.52 3.35 -5.04
CA PRO A 118 -1.36 3.09 -3.62
C PRO A 118 -0.13 3.83 -3.08
N PHE A 119 -0.31 4.41 -1.89
CA PHE A 119 0.72 5.16 -1.17
C PHE A 119 0.64 4.84 0.32
N GLY A 120 1.79 4.65 0.96
CA GLY A 120 1.83 4.42 2.40
C GLY A 120 3.22 4.54 3.00
N CYS A 121 3.26 4.57 4.34
CA CYS A 121 4.47 4.58 5.13
C CYS A 121 4.51 3.36 6.06
N SER A 122 5.72 2.84 6.36
CA SER A 122 5.93 1.72 7.28
C SER A 122 5.09 0.49 6.86
N MET A 123 4.24 -0.04 7.72
CA MET A 123 3.33 -1.15 7.36
C MET A 123 2.39 -0.77 6.21
N GLY A 124 1.94 0.48 6.15
CA GLY A 124 1.16 0.99 5.01
C GLY A 124 1.92 0.94 3.68
N ALA A 125 3.25 1.12 3.70
CA ALA A 125 4.09 0.96 2.52
C ALA A 125 4.16 -0.50 2.05
N MET A 126 4.24 -1.45 2.98
CA MET A 126 4.17 -2.88 2.67
C MET A 126 2.82 -3.22 2.02
N HIS A 127 1.72 -2.74 2.58
CA HIS A 127 0.39 -2.96 2.01
C HIS A 127 0.25 -2.33 0.61
N ALA A 128 0.76 -1.10 0.43
CA ALA A 128 0.74 -0.42 -0.85
C ALA A 128 1.53 -1.19 -1.92
N ALA A 129 2.73 -1.65 -1.59
CA ALA A 129 3.55 -2.47 -2.47
C ALA A 129 2.88 -3.82 -2.78
N ASN A 130 2.32 -4.49 -1.76
CA ASN A 130 1.62 -5.77 -1.93
C ASN A 130 0.39 -5.64 -2.84
N LEU A 131 -0.41 -4.60 -2.69
CA LEU A 131 -1.54 -4.30 -3.59
C LEU A 131 -1.06 -4.09 -5.02
N PHE A 132 -0.04 -3.28 -5.22
CA PHE A 132 0.52 -2.99 -6.54
C PHE A 132 1.05 -4.25 -7.23
N PHE A 133 1.91 -5.02 -6.57
CA PHE A 133 2.52 -6.20 -7.19
C PHE A 133 1.53 -7.35 -7.40
N ARG A 134 0.52 -7.50 -6.57
CA ARG A 134 -0.52 -8.51 -6.76
C ARG A 134 -1.56 -8.11 -7.82
N ARG A 135 -1.83 -6.82 -8.00
CA ARG A 135 -2.88 -6.31 -8.90
C ARG A 135 -2.38 -5.17 -9.79
N PRO A 136 -1.35 -5.42 -10.63
CA PRO A 136 -0.85 -4.41 -11.56
C PRO A 136 -1.88 -3.98 -12.62
N ASP A 137 -2.98 -4.72 -12.74
CA ASP A 137 -4.13 -4.37 -13.57
C ASP A 137 -4.95 -3.20 -12.99
N LEU A 138 -4.97 -3.03 -11.68
CA LEU A 138 -5.71 -1.96 -10.98
C LEU A 138 -4.83 -0.76 -10.63
N PHE A 139 -3.54 -1.01 -10.41
CA PHE A 139 -2.59 -0.03 -9.90
C PHE A 139 -1.49 0.22 -10.93
N ASP A 140 -1.28 1.49 -11.32
CA ASP A 140 -0.28 1.87 -12.32
C ASP A 140 0.99 2.47 -11.74
N SER A 141 0.99 2.72 -10.46
CA SER A 141 2.14 3.29 -9.75
C SER A 141 2.03 2.95 -8.28
N VAL A 142 3.16 2.96 -7.57
CA VAL A 142 3.22 2.81 -6.12
C VAL A 142 4.26 3.77 -5.53
N LEU A 143 3.90 4.38 -4.40
CA LEU A 143 4.83 5.14 -3.57
C LEU A 143 4.86 4.50 -2.18
N ALA A 144 5.96 3.86 -1.84
CA ALA A 144 6.13 3.13 -0.59
C ALA A 144 7.31 3.72 0.20
N LEU A 145 7.03 4.25 1.39
CA LEU A 145 8.01 4.93 2.23
C LEU A 145 8.31 4.08 3.48
N SER A 146 9.58 3.71 3.66
CA SER A 146 10.08 2.98 4.83
C SER A 146 9.26 1.72 5.14
N GLY A 147 9.09 0.83 4.13
CA GLY A 147 8.31 -0.40 4.26
C GLY A 147 9.15 -1.61 4.70
N VAL A 148 8.47 -2.61 5.28
CA VAL A 148 8.98 -3.98 5.44
C VAL A 148 8.29 -4.87 4.43
N TYR A 149 9.01 -5.41 3.46
CA TYR A 149 8.44 -6.10 2.31
C TYR A 149 8.48 -7.63 2.40
N ASP A 150 8.78 -8.15 3.57
CA ASP A 150 8.80 -9.57 3.91
C ASP A 150 7.98 -9.87 5.16
N SER A 151 7.83 -11.16 5.48
CA SER A 151 7.01 -11.61 6.60
C SER A 151 7.81 -11.89 7.88
N PHE A 152 9.13 -11.69 7.87
CA PHE A 152 9.98 -12.16 8.99
C PHE A 152 9.63 -11.51 10.32
N ASP A 153 9.41 -10.19 10.33
CA ASP A 153 9.10 -9.47 11.57
C ASP A 153 7.71 -9.83 12.13
N SER A 154 6.73 -10.05 11.27
CA SER A 154 5.33 -10.27 11.67
C SER A 154 4.98 -11.75 11.88
N PHE A 155 5.56 -12.66 11.13
CA PHE A 155 5.23 -14.09 11.14
C PHE A 155 6.42 -14.99 11.56
N GLY A 156 7.59 -14.40 11.81
CA GLY A 156 8.78 -15.18 12.19
C GLY A 156 9.11 -16.24 11.15
N GLY A 157 9.19 -17.49 11.59
CA GLY A 157 9.43 -18.63 10.71
C GLY A 157 8.18 -19.26 10.09
N TYR A 158 6.99 -18.76 10.41
CA TYR A 158 5.77 -19.30 9.83
C TYR A 158 5.60 -18.84 8.38
N MET A 159 5.38 -19.79 7.48
CA MET A 159 5.15 -19.57 6.07
C MET A 159 4.14 -20.58 5.53
N ASP A 160 3.04 -20.09 5.00
CA ASP A 160 2.06 -20.84 4.25
C ASP A 160 1.78 -20.15 2.91
N ASP A 161 0.83 -20.66 2.15
CA ASP A 161 0.43 -20.12 0.85
C ASP A 161 -0.05 -18.67 0.93
N LEU A 162 -0.80 -18.30 1.97
CA LEU A 162 -1.31 -16.95 2.13
C LEU A 162 -0.23 -15.97 2.62
N VAL A 163 0.63 -16.37 3.56
CA VAL A 163 1.77 -15.53 3.96
C VAL A 163 2.70 -15.31 2.79
N TYR A 164 2.99 -16.36 2.01
CA TYR A 164 3.79 -16.24 0.78
C TYR A 164 3.18 -15.23 -0.19
N GLN A 165 1.88 -15.34 -0.49
CA GLN A 165 1.16 -14.44 -1.41
C GLN A 165 1.06 -12.99 -0.94
N ASN A 166 1.25 -12.73 0.36
CA ASN A 166 1.19 -11.41 0.96
C ASN A 166 2.56 -10.85 1.36
N SER A 167 3.64 -11.50 0.94
CA SER A 167 5.01 -11.07 1.20
C SER A 167 5.74 -10.76 -0.11
N PRO A 168 5.80 -9.48 -0.54
CA PRO A 168 6.41 -9.08 -1.81
C PRO A 168 7.78 -9.68 -2.08
N TYR A 169 8.66 -9.66 -1.09
CA TYR A 169 9.98 -10.27 -1.19
C TYR A 169 9.92 -11.74 -1.60
N HIS A 170 9.03 -12.53 -0.95
CA HIS A 170 8.98 -13.97 -1.19
C HIS A 170 8.38 -14.33 -2.56
N TYR A 171 7.20 -13.80 -2.89
CA TYR A 171 6.58 -14.18 -4.16
C TYR A 171 7.28 -13.60 -5.39
N LEU A 172 7.89 -12.41 -5.29
CA LEU A 172 8.70 -11.86 -6.38
C LEU A 172 9.99 -12.64 -6.57
N SER A 173 10.65 -13.08 -5.48
CA SER A 173 11.82 -13.97 -5.56
C SER A 173 11.50 -15.27 -6.28
N GLY A 174 10.34 -15.87 -5.98
CA GLY A 174 9.87 -17.10 -6.60
C GLY A 174 9.25 -16.93 -8.00
N MET A 175 9.04 -15.69 -8.46
CA MET A 175 8.40 -15.40 -9.74
C MET A 175 9.30 -15.82 -10.91
N PRO A 176 8.79 -16.58 -11.90
CA PRO A 176 9.53 -16.86 -13.14
C PRO A 176 9.92 -15.57 -13.86
N SER A 177 11.11 -15.55 -14.49
CA SER A 177 11.61 -14.36 -15.19
C SER A 177 10.84 -14.00 -16.47
N ASP A 178 10.01 -14.91 -16.97
CA ASP A 178 9.10 -14.72 -18.10
C ASP A 178 7.65 -14.45 -17.66
N HIS A 179 7.40 -14.21 -16.37
CA HIS A 179 6.05 -13.94 -15.89
C HIS A 179 5.48 -12.66 -16.50
N PRO A 180 4.24 -12.68 -17.03
CA PRO A 180 3.66 -11.54 -17.76
C PRO A 180 3.54 -10.28 -16.93
N TYR A 181 3.48 -10.38 -15.60
CA TYR A 181 3.44 -9.20 -14.72
C TYR A 181 4.75 -8.40 -14.74
N ILE A 182 5.90 -9.00 -15.07
CA ILE A 182 7.17 -8.26 -15.17
C ILE A 182 7.09 -7.17 -16.24
N GLN A 183 6.49 -7.49 -17.39
CA GLN A 183 6.24 -6.49 -18.42
C GLN A 183 5.30 -5.38 -17.90
N MET A 184 4.21 -5.77 -17.23
CA MET A 184 3.28 -4.79 -16.65
C MET A 184 3.95 -3.88 -15.63
N TYR A 185 4.79 -4.44 -14.73
CA TYR A 185 5.56 -3.63 -13.76
C TYR A 185 6.47 -2.62 -14.45
N ASN A 186 7.13 -3.01 -15.55
CA ASN A 186 8.05 -2.14 -16.29
C ASN A 186 7.33 -1.02 -17.07
N GLU A 187 6.04 -1.15 -17.30
CA GLU A 187 5.18 -0.10 -17.85
C GLU A 187 4.61 0.83 -16.77
N ARG A 188 4.92 0.58 -15.49
CA ARG A 188 4.39 1.28 -14.31
C ARG A 188 5.49 2.05 -13.59
N LYS A 189 5.08 2.83 -12.59
CA LYS A 189 6.02 3.58 -11.74
C LYS A 189 6.11 2.94 -10.36
N ILE A 190 7.28 2.45 -10.01
CA ILE A 190 7.58 1.88 -8.71
C ILE A 190 8.58 2.79 -8.01
N ILE A 191 8.16 3.38 -6.88
CA ILE A 191 9.00 4.26 -6.06
C ILE A 191 9.02 3.70 -4.65
N LEU A 192 10.21 3.28 -4.21
CA LEU A 192 10.47 2.80 -2.87
C LEU A 192 11.51 3.73 -2.23
N CYS A 193 11.16 4.37 -1.12
CA CYS A 193 12.09 5.21 -0.38
C CYS A 193 12.25 4.68 1.03
N VAL A 194 13.45 4.78 1.59
CA VAL A 194 13.72 4.46 2.98
C VAL A 194 14.75 5.43 3.53
N GLY A 195 14.54 5.91 4.76
CA GLY A 195 15.52 6.70 5.48
C GLY A 195 16.64 5.84 6.06
N GLN A 196 17.60 6.51 6.66
CA GLN A 196 18.73 5.89 7.38
C GLN A 196 18.82 6.43 8.81
N GLY A 197 17.71 6.96 9.32
CA GLY A 197 17.60 7.51 10.65
C GLY A 197 17.32 6.46 11.74
N ALA A 198 16.91 6.93 12.90
CA ALA A 198 16.52 6.09 14.02
C ALA A 198 15.34 5.17 13.62
N TRP A 199 15.38 3.90 14.06
CA TRP A 199 14.33 2.87 13.83
C TRP A 199 14.21 2.35 12.38
N GLU A 200 15.06 2.76 11.45
CA GLU A 200 14.96 2.37 10.04
C GLU A 200 15.88 1.23 9.60
N ASP A 201 16.70 0.67 10.48
CA ASP A 201 17.65 -0.39 10.10
C ASP A 201 16.95 -1.61 9.49
N VAL A 202 15.88 -2.11 10.10
CA VAL A 202 15.10 -3.26 9.58
C VAL A 202 14.42 -2.90 8.25
N LEU A 203 13.89 -1.68 8.14
CA LEU A 203 13.20 -1.17 6.96
C LEU A 203 14.19 -1.03 5.79
N LYS A 204 15.37 -0.50 6.07
CA LYS A 204 16.47 -0.36 5.12
C LYS A 204 16.94 -1.71 4.59
N GLU A 205 17.15 -2.69 5.48
CA GLU A 205 17.53 -4.04 5.07
C GLU A 205 16.44 -4.71 4.22
N SER A 206 15.17 -4.59 4.61
CA SER A 206 14.04 -5.13 3.85
C SER A 206 13.92 -4.48 2.47
N THR A 207 14.10 -3.14 2.39
CA THR A 207 14.12 -2.41 1.12
C THR A 207 15.26 -2.86 0.24
N ALA A 208 16.47 -3.03 0.79
CA ALA A 208 17.64 -3.49 0.03
C ALA A 208 17.44 -4.94 -0.50
N ARG A 209 16.85 -5.82 0.30
CA ARG A 209 16.51 -7.18 -0.17
C ARG A 209 15.51 -7.14 -1.32
N LEU A 210 14.45 -6.34 -1.20
CA LEU A 210 13.47 -6.20 -2.27
C LEU A 210 14.10 -5.58 -3.53
N GLU A 211 14.93 -4.55 -3.40
CA GLU A 211 15.67 -3.97 -4.53
C GLU A 211 16.50 -5.03 -5.27
N GLY A 212 17.19 -5.89 -4.52
CA GLY A 212 17.95 -7.00 -5.09
C GLY A 212 17.09 -7.93 -5.95
N VAL A 213 15.92 -8.31 -5.44
CA VAL A 213 14.95 -9.13 -6.18
C VAL A 213 14.43 -8.41 -7.43
N LEU A 214 14.02 -7.15 -7.31
CA LEU A 214 13.53 -6.39 -8.46
C LEU A 214 14.58 -6.32 -9.57
N ARG A 215 15.84 -6.06 -9.20
CA ARG A 215 16.97 -6.02 -10.14
C ARG A 215 17.22 -7.39 -10.78
N GLU A 216 17.20 -8.48 -10.02
CA GLU A 216 17.35 -9.85 -10.53
C GLU A 216 16.26 -10.21 -11.54
N LYS A 217 15.02 -9.82 -11.29
CA LYS A 217 13.87 -10.08 -12.17
C LYS A 217 13.75 -9.09 -13.34
N GLY A 218 14.64 -8.10 -13.44
CA GLY A 218 14.55 -7.08 -14.49
C GLY A 218 13.35 -6.14 -14.33
N ILE A 219 12.89 -5.93 -13.09
CA ILE A 219 11.80 -5.01 -12.78
C ILE A 219 12.39 -3.63 -12.47
N HIS A 220 11.98 -2.63 -13.23
CA HIS A 220 12.47 -1.27 -13.10
C HIS A 220 11.77 -0.56 -11.94
N ALA A 221 12.52 -0.16 -10.93
CA ALA A 221 12.05 0.61 -9.80
C ALA A 221 13.03 1.73 -9.45
N TRP A 222 12.50 2.85 -9.00
CA TRP A 222 13.29 3.87 -8.33
C TRP A 222 13.33 3.53 -6.85
N VAL A 223 14.51 3.09 -6.38
CA VAL A 223 14.75 2.80 -4.96
C VAL A 223 15.70 3.87 -4.43
N ASP A 224 15.25 4.61 -3.41
CA ASP A 224 15.98 5.74 -2.84
C ASP A 224 16.27 5.48 -1.35
N PHE A 225 17.56 5.48 -1.00
CA PHE A 225 18.02 5.43 0.38
C PHE A 225 18.36 6.86 0.79
N TRP A 226 17.43 7.53 1.45
CA TRP A 226 17.62 8.90 1.92
C TRP A 226 18.80 8.98 2.89
N GLY A 227 19.42 10.16 2.99
CA GLY A 227 20.51 10.39 3.92
C GLY A 227 20.10 10.18 5.38
N TYR A 228 21.09 10.23 6.26
CA TYR A 228 20.84 10.20 7.69
C TYR A 228 20.00 11.39 8.10
N ASP A 229 18.93 11.12 8.85
CA ASP A 229 18.18 12.18 9.50
C ASP A 229 19.07 12.80 10.58
N VAL A 230 19.34 14.07 10.43
CA VAL A 230 20.15 14.87 11.38
C VAL A 230 19.26 15.78 12.22
N ALA A 231 18.00 15.41 12.40
CA ALA A 231 17.06 16.16 13.24
C ALA A 231 17.41 16.12 14.73
#